data_b59cffaa8bd3ff9fef5b3c61ca8032c8
#
_entry.id   b59cffaa8bd3ff9fef5b3c61ca8032c8
#
_cell.length_a   1.000
_cell.length_b   1.000
_cell.length_c   1.000
_cell.angle_alpha   90.00
_cell.angle_beta   90.00
_cell.angle_gamma   90.00
#
_symmetry.space_group_name_H-M   'P 1'
#
loop_
_entity.id
_entity.type
_entity.pdbx_description
1 polymer ?
#
loop_
_entity_poly.entity_id
_entity_poly.type
_entity_poly.pdbx_seq_one_letter_code
_entity_poly.pdbx_strand_id
1 'polypeptide(L)'
;MTATAVPVPGGRLHVVDEGDPNHPPVVLLHAGIANLRAWDVLVPPLVDAGYRVVRYDARGFGASTTDDVDFSNRADLIAVLDALGIGRAVLVGNSRGGQIAFDAAIEFPDRVVAIVGVGAGIGGFEGEPTPEEVALFDEMEALEEADPPDPDAIADIDVRVWVDGPGQPETRVPAAIRDKVRKMDAPQYAPGHVGGRPVPLAPPAAARLADLRCPVLAVAGGLDVSDVAQAARHLEAQAPDARAVIVPDVAHMIGMEIPDQLAALIVEFIAPLPRWS
;
A
#
# COMPACT_ATOMS: atom_id res chain seq x y z
N MET A 1 -0.21 -11.27 -19.00
CA MET A 1 0.12 -9.92 -18.48
C MET A 1 -0.23 -8.90 -19.54
N THR A 2 -1.09 -7.95 -19.22
CA THR A 2 -1.50 -6.84 -20.08
C THR A 2 -1.23 -5.54 -19.33
N ALA A 3 -0.48 -4.62 -19.97
CA ALA A 3 -0.29 -3.28 -19.44
C ALA A 3 -1.20 -2.31 -20.19
N THR A 4 -1.90 -1.44 -19.46
CA THR A 4 -2.80 -0.44 -20.03
C THR A 4 -2.66 0.89 -19.31
N ALA A 5 -3.16 1.95 -19.93
CA ALA A 5 -3.20 3.27 -19.35
C ALA A 5 -4.67 3.68 -19.13
N VAL A 6 -5.06 3.88 -17.89
CA VAL A 6 -6.41 4.32 -17.52
C VAL A 6 -6.41 5.84 -17.38
N PRO A 7 -7.17 6.56 -18.21
CA PRO A 7 -7.30 8.00 -18.09
C PRO A 7 -8.12 8.36 -16.86
N VAL A 8 -7.67 9.37 -16.12
CA VAL A 8 -8.37 9.96 -14.98
C VAL A 8 -8.33 11.50 -15.11
N PRO A 9 -9.22 12.24 -14.47
CA PRO A 9 -9.17 13.70 -14.54
C PRO A 9 -7.82 14.27 -14.12
N GLY A 10 -7.13 14.99 -15.02
CA GLY A 10 -5.81 15.57 -14.78
C GLY A 10 -4.68 14.53 -14.68
N GLY A 11 -4.84 13.32 -15.25
CA GLY A 11 -3.77 12.33 -15.21
C GLY A 11 -4.06 11.03 -15.93
N ARG A 12 -3.14 10.08 -15.77
CA ARG A 12 -3.23 8.74 -16.36
C ARG A 12 -2.53 7.73 -15.46
N LEU A 13 -3.21 6.64 -15.17
CA LEU A 13 -2.68 5.56 -14.35
C LEU A 13 -2.11 4.44 -15.21
N HIS A 14 -0.91 4.00 -14.88
CA HIS A 14 -0.29 2.80 -15.46
C HIS A 14 -0.77 1.57 -14.69
N VAL A 15 -1.48 0.68 -15.37
CA VAL A 15 -2.14 -0.49 -14.79
C VAL A 15 -1.58 -1.75 -15.43
N VAL A 16 -1.31 -2.77 -14.63
CA VAL A 16 -0.91 -4.12 -15.08
C VAL A 16 -1.94 -5.13 -14.58
N ASP A 17 -2.44 -5.96 -15.49
CA ASP A 17 -3.48 -6.97 -15.27
C ASP A 17 -2.93 -8.34 -15.67
N GLU A 18 -2.97 -9.30 -14.72
CA GLU A 18 -2.35 -10.63 -14.84
C GLU A 18 -3.30 -11.71 -14.35
N GLY A 19 -3.19 -12.91 -14.91
CA GLY A 19 -4.08 -14.05 -14.65
C GLY A 19 -5.25 -14.13 -15.65
N ASP A 20 -6.20 -15.01 -15.36
CA ASP A 20 -7.41 -15.19 -16.19
C ASP A 20 -8.42 -14.06 -15.84
N PRO A 21 -8.93 -13.32 -16.83
CA PRO A 21 -9.91 -12.25 -16.58
C PRO A 21 -11.22 -12.74 -15.94
N ASN A 22 -11.51 -14.05 -16.01
CA ASN A 22 -12.69 -14.64 -15.39
C ASN A 22 -12.46 -15.10 -13.93
N HIS A 23 -11.23 -15.02 -13.45
CA HIS A 23 -10.91 -15.34 -12.05
C HIS A 23 -11.28 -14.17 -11.13
N PRO A 24 -11.53 -14.45 -9.82
CA PRO A 24 -11.83 -13.41 -8.85
C PRO A 24 -10.70 -12.37 -8.76
N PRO A 25 -11.01 -11.06 -8.91
CA PRO A 25 -10.00 -10.01 -8.94
C PRO A 25 -9.47 -9.63 -7.55
N VAL A 26 -8.14 -9.51 -7.47
CA VAL A 26 -7.37 -8.96 -6.35
C VAL A 26 -6.59 -7.74 -6.85
N VAL A 27 -6.76 -6.60 -6.21
CA VAL A 27 -6.05 -5.36 -6.56
C VAL A 27 -4.95 -5.09 -5.55
N LEU A 28 -3.71 -4.92 -6.02
CA LEU A 28 -2.54 -4.64 -5.19
C LEU A 28 -2.19 -3.14 -5.24
N LEU A 29 -2.20 -2.49 -4.09
CA LEU A 29 -1.96 -1.06 -3.89
C LEU A 29 -0.62 -0.85 -3.18
N HIS A 30 0.31 -0.14 -3.81
CA HIS A 30 1.68 0.00 -3.34
C HIS A 30 1.86 1.04 -2.21
N ALA A 31 2.96 0.93 -1.47
CA ALA A 31 3.40 1.87 -0.45
C ALA A 31 3.83 3.24 -1.02
N GLY A 32 3.94 4.24 -0.16
CA GLY A 32 4.41 5.58 -0.51
C GLY A 32 5.83 5.61 -1.08
N ILE A 33 6.72 4.78 -0.57
CA ILE A 33 8.12 4.64 -1.00
C ILE A 33 8.32 3.68 -2.18
N ALA A 34 7.27 3.31 -2.90
CA ALA A 34 7.32 2.26 -3.91
C ALA A 34 6.40 2.55 -5.09
N ASN A 35 6.36 1.64 -6.04
CA ASN A 35 5.42 1.60 -7.14
C ASN A 35 4.90 0.16 -7.34
N LEU A 36 4.11 -0.10 -8.37
CA LEU A 36 3.52 -1.42 -8.63
C LEU A 36 4.54 -2.57 -8.68
N ARG A 37 5.82 -2.28 -8.94
CA ARG A 37 6.87 -3.29 -9.01
C ARG A 37 7.26 -3.89 -7.65
N ALA A 38 6.88 -3.26 -6.54
CA ALA A 38 7.04 -3.86 -5.22
C ALA A 38 6.31 -5.21 -5.12
N TRP A 39 5.27 -5.39 -5.91
CA TRP A 39 4.43 -6.58 -5.94
C TRP A 39 4.88 -7.66 -6.93
N ASP A 40 5.97 -7.45 -7.71
CA ASP A 40 6.43 -8.39 -8.75
C ASP A 40 6.56 -9.84 -8.23
N VAL A 41 7.02 -10.01 -6.98
CA VAL A 41 7.24 -11.32 -6.36
C VAL A 41 5.96 -11.95 -5.78
N LEU A 42 4.94 -11.14 -5.50
CA LEU A 42 3.66 -11.62 -4.95
C LEU A 42 2.65 -12.03 -6.03
N VAL A 43 2.78 -11.49 -7.24
CA VAL A 43 1.84 -11.75 -8.34
C VAL A 43 1.79 -13.24 -8.73
N PRO A 44 2.93 -13.94 -9.00
CA PRO A 44 2.89 -15.32 -9.43
C PRO A 44 2.12 -16.25 -8.48
N PRO A 45 2.39 -16.29 -7.15
CA PRO A 45 1.65 -17.17 -6.24
C PRO A 45 0.15 -16.88 -6.16
N LEU A 46 -0.28 -15.61 -6.34
CA LEU A 46 -1.72 -15.28 -6.37
C LEU A 46 -2.38 -15.74 -7.68
N VAL A 47 -1.70 -15.58 -8.82
CA VAL A 47 -2.19 -16.06 -10.11
C VAL A 47 -2.27 -17.58 -10.12
N ASP A 48 -1.27 -18.28 -9.58
CA ASP A 48 -1.25 -19.75 -9.47
C ASP A 48 -2.35 -20.26 -8.52
N ALA A 49 -2.74 -19.47 -7.53
CA ALA A 49 -3.88 -19.75 -6.64
C ALA A 49 -5.25 -19.48 -7.32
N GLY A 50 -5.28 -19.02 -8.57
CA GLY A 50 -6.50 -18.84 -9.35
C GLY A 50 -7.15 -17.47 -9.18
N TYR A 51 -6.40 -16.42 -8.91
CA TYR A 51 -6.88 -15.04 -8.86
C TYR A 51 -6.45 -14.24 -10.09
N ARG A 52 -7.28 -13.28 -10.51
CA ARG A 52 -6.90 -12.21 -11.42
C ARG A 52 -6.22 -11.12 -10.60
N VAL A 53 -4.98 -10.78 -10.90
CA VAL A 53 -4.20 -9.81 -10.12
C VAL A 53 -4.04 -8.53 -10.90
N VAL A 54 -4.57 -7.43 -10.36
CA VAL A 54 -4.45 -6.09 -10.90
C VAL A 54 -3.56 -5.27 -9.97
N ARG A 55 -2.64 -4.52 -10.54
CA ARG A 55 -1.81 -3.56 -9.80
C ARG A 55 -1.61 -2.31 -10.64
N TYR A 56 -1.49 -1.18 -10.01
CA TYR A 56 -1.28 0.07 -10.73
C TYR A 56 -0.34 1.01 -9.95
N ASP A 57 0.33 1.87 -10.68
CA ASP A 57 1.05 2.99 -10.09
C ASP A 57 0.04 4.09 -9.75
N ALA A 58 0.04 4.56 -8.50
CA ALA A 58 -0.75 5.72 -8.10
C ALA A 58 -0.22 6.98 -8.81
N ARG A 59 -0.97 8.08 -8.80
CA ARG A 59 -0.56 9.34 -9.41
C ARG A 59 0.77 9.82 -8.85
N GLY A 60 1.66 10.27 -9.72
CA GLY A 60 3.00 10.70 -9.38
C GLY A 60 4.00 9.57 -9.11
N PHE A 61 3.59 8.31 -9.22
CA PHE A 61 4.45 7.15 -8.98
C PHE A 61 4.69 6.36 -10.27
N GLY A 62 5.87 5.75 -10.37
CA GLY A 62 6.21 4.84 -11.44
C GLY A 62 6.00 5.41 -12.85
N ALA A 63 5.12 4.80 -13.62
CA ALA A 63 4.78 5.24 -14.99
C ALA A 63 3.42 6.00 -15.07
N SER A 64 2.77 6.24 -13.94
CA SER A 64 1.58 7.09 -13.86
C SER A 64 1.95 8.57 -13.90
N THR A 65 1.07 9.37 -14.48
CA THR A 65 1.27 10.82 -14.61
C THR A 65 0.11 11.57 -13.98
N THR A 66 0.39 12.80 -13.54
CA THR A 66 -0.64 13.71 -13.03
C THR A 66 -0.26 15.16 -13.35
N ASP A 67 -1.28 15.99 -13.52
CA ASP A 67 -1.13 17.45 -13.42
C ASP A 67 -1.10 17.83 -11.92
N ASP A 68 -0.72 19.07 -11.61
CA ASP A 68 -0.80 19.60 -10.26
C ASP A 68 -2.25 20.00 -9.92
N VAL A 69 -3.08 18.97 -9.66
CA VAL A 69 -4.51 19.10 -9.38
C VAL A 69 -4.89 18.36 -8.09
N ASP A 70 -6.01 18.74 -7.51
CA ASP A 70 -6.63 17.96 -6.44
C ASP A 70 -7.26 16.71 -7.03
N PHE A 71 -7.09 15.56 -6.36
CA PHE A 71 -7.64 14.29 -6.81
C PHE A 71 -7.95 13.36 -5.64
N SER A 72 -8.74 12.31 -5.92
CA SER A 72 -9.05 11.27 -4.93
C SER A 72 -8.43 9.95 -5.34
N ASN A 73 -7.52 9.40 -4.50
CA ASN A 73 -6.98 8.05 -4.67
C ASN A 73 -8.07 6.98 -4.73
N ARG A 74 -9.16 7.18 -4.01
CA ARG A 74 -10.32 6.28 -3.98
C ARG A 74 -11.06 6.30 -5.32
N ALA A 75 -11.29 7.49 -5.87
CA ALA A 75 -11.93 7.64 -7.19
C ALA A 75 -11.02 7.06 -8.31
N ASP A 76 -9.72 7.21 -8.20
CA ASP A 76 -8.75 6.60 -9.12
C ASP A 76 -8.81 5.06 -9.08
N LEU A 77 -8.88 4.46 -7.89
CA LEU A 77 -9.09 3.03 -7.74
C LEU A 77 -10.38 2.58 -8.43
N ILE A 78 -11.49 3.30 -8.22
CA ILE A 78 -12.77 2.98 -8.88
C ILE A 78 -12.65 3.12 -10.40
N ALA A 79 -11.96 4.14 -10.91
CA ALA A 79 -11.72 4.30 -12.33
C ALA A 79 -10.91 3.12 -12.93
N VAL A 80 -9.95 2.57 -12.19
CA VAL A 80 -9.22 1.35 -12.59
C VAL A 80 -10.18 0.15 -12.66
N LEU A 81 -11.00 -0.06 -11.62
CA LEU A 81 -11.99 -1.15 -11.61
C LEU A 81 -12.95 -1.05 -12.78
N ASP A 82 -13.49 0.15 -13.03
CA ASP A 82 -14.46 0.39 -14.11
C ASP A 82 -13.84 0.18 -15.50
N ALA A 83 -12.60 0.66 -15.71
CA ALA A 83 -11.89 0.48 -16.97
C ALA A 83 -11.59 -1.00 -17.31
N LEU A 84 -11.46 -1.85 -16.28
CA LEU A 84 -11.22 -3.28 -16.42
C LEU A 84 -12.49 -4.15 -16.33
N GLY A 85 -13.67 -3.52 -16.21
CA GLY A 85 -14.94 -4.20 -16.06
C GLY A 85 -15.07 -5.02 -14.77
N ILE A 86 -14.37 -4.59 -13.71
CA ILE A 86 -14.39 -5.26 -12.39
C ILE A 86 -15.50 -4.64 -11.53
N GLY A 87 -16.50 -5.42 -11.21
CA GLY A 87 -17.60 -4.99 -10.34
C GLY A 87 -17.17 -4.83 -8.88
N ARG A 88 -16.47 -5.82 -8.35
CA ARG A 88 -15.99 -5.88 -6.96
C ARG A 88 -14.63 -6.56 -6.90
N ALA A 89 -13.78 -6.15 -5.97
CA ALA A 89 -12.46 -6.74 -5.79
C ALA A 89 -12.07 -6.91 -4.31
N VAL A 90 -11.15 -7.82 -4.05
CA VAL A 90 -10.34 -7.81 -2.82
C VAL A 90 -9.24 -6.77 -3.02
N LEU A 91 -9.01 -5.94 -2.00
CA LEU A 91 -7.95 -4.95 -1.99
C LEU A 91 -6.81 -5.40 -1.07
N VAL A 92 -5.60 -5.46 -1.59
CA VAL A 92 -4.38 -5.73 -0.81
C VAL A 92 -3.52 -4.48 -0.88
N GLY A 93 -3.32 -3.80 0.23
CA GLY A 93 -2.62 -2.52 0.24
C GLY A 93 -1.48 -2.47 1.24
N ASN A 94 -0.28 -2.07 0.79
CA ASN A 94 0.85 -1.82 1.67
C ASN A 94 0.88 -0.34 2.07
N SER A 95 1.00 -0.07 3.37
CA SER A 95 1.17 1.30 3.89
C SER A 95 0.08 2.25 3.38
N ARG A 96 0.46 3.30 2.64
CA ARG A 96 -0.43 4.21 1.92
C ARG A 96 -1.47 3.45 1.07
N GLY A 97 -1.08 2.33 0.42
CA GLY A 97 -2.02 1.49 -0.33
C GLY A 97 -3.10 0.88 0.55
N GLY A 98 -2.77 0.52 1.78
CA GLY A 98 -3.73 0.06 2.78
C GLY A 98 -4.68 1.16 3.23
N GLN A 99 -4.17 2.37 3.46
CA GLN A 99 -5.01 3.53 3.75
C GLN A 99 -6.02 3.78 2.62
N ILE A 100 -5.58 3.72 1.35
CA ILE A 100 -6.47 3.86 0.18
C ILE A 100 -7.55 2.77 0.19
N ALA A 101 -7.19 1.53 0.55
CA ALA A 101 -8.13 0.41 0.61
C ALA A 101 -9.21 0.62 1.69
N PHE A 102 -8.84 1.06 2.89
CA PHE A 102 -9.80 1.37 3.97
C PHE A 102 -10.71 2.52 3.57
N ASP A 103 -10.14 3.61 3.08
CA ASP A 103 -10.89 4.78 2.64
C ASP A 103 -11.89 4.42 1.52
N ALA A 104 -11.46 3.59 0.55
CA ALA A 104 -12.33 3.13 -0.55
C ALA A 104 -13.46 2.22 -0.06
N ALA A 105 -13.19 1.32 0.89
CA ALA A 105 -14.23 0.45 1.45
C ALA A 105 -15.28 1.22 2.25
N ILE A 106 -14.90 2.33 2.87
CA ILE A 106 -15.81 3.23 3.58
C ILE A 106 -16.65 4.06 2.60
N GLU A 107 -16.05 4.57 1.52
CA GLU A 107 -16.73 5.43 0.56
C GLU A 107 -17.53 4.64 -0.51
N PHE A 108 -17.01 3.49 -0.94
CA PHE A 108 -17.56 2.61 -1.98
C PHE A 108 -17.73 1.16 -1.49
N PRO A 109 -18.51 0.91 -0.42
CA PRO A 109 -18.59 -0.41 0.23
C PRO A 109 -19.04 -1.53 -0.71
N ASP A 110 -19.82 -1.24 -1.73
CA ASP A 110 -20.32 -2.23 -2.69
C ASP A 110 -19.25 -2.66 -3.72
N ARG A 111 -18.10 -1.99 -3.76
CA ARG A 111 -16.99 -2.28 -4.68
C ARG A 111 -15.89 -3.12 -4.02
N VAL A 112 -15.92 -3.29 -2.70
CA VAL A 112 -14.86 -3.98 -1.93
C VAL A 112 -15.41 -5.26 -1.32
N VAL A 113 -14.74 -6.38 -1.59
CA VAL A 113 -15.10 -7.71 -1.07
C VAL A 113 -14.45 -7.98 0.28
N ALA A 114 -13.16 -7.66 0.39
CA ALA A 114 -12.36 -7.80 1.59
C ALA A 114 -11.12 -6.89 1.47
N ILE A 115 -10.46 -6.63 2.59
CA ILE A 115 -9.22 -5.88 2.64
C ILE A 115 -8.13 -6.71 3.31
N VAL A 116 -6.92 -6.67 2.72
CA VAL A 116 -5.69 -7.08 3.38
C VAL A 116 -4.80 -5.84 3.49
N GLY A 117 -4.74 -5.25 4.67
CA GLY A 117 -3.82 -4.16 4.98
C GLY A 117 -2.46 -4.72 5.38
N VAL A 118 -1.42 -4.36 4.65
CA VAL A 118 -0.04 -4.85 4.84
C VAL A 118 0.81 -3.68 5.31
N GLY A 119 1.28 -3.67 6.54
CA GLY A 119 1.97 -2.50 7.10
C GLY A 119 1.12 -1.23 6.98
N ALA A 120 -0.20 -1.35 7.07
CA ALA A 120 -1.11 -0.30 6.65
C ALA A 120 -1.32 0.75 7.73
N GLY A 121 -1.20 2.03 7.36
CA GLY A 121 -1.70 3.14 8.15
C GLY A 121 -3.23 3.27 8.03
N ILE A 122 -3.84 3.93 8.99
CA ILE A 122 -5.26 4.28 8.98
C ILE A 122 -5.36 5.81 9.00
N GLY A 123 -6.02 6.39 8.01
CA GLY A 123 -6.16 7.85 7.95
C GLY A 123 -6.76 8.43 9.23
N GLY A 124 -6.04 9.36 9.87
CA GLY A 124 -6.43 9.98 11.13
C GLY A 124 -6.16 9.15 12.38
N PHE A 125 -5.48 8.01 12.29
CA PHE A 125 -4.90 7.31 13.45
C PHE A 125 -3.50 7.85 13.70
N GLU A 126 -3.21 8.14 14.95
CA GLU A 126 -1.89 8.56 15.44
C GLU A 126 -1.47 7.55 16.53
N GLY A 127 -0.39 6.85 16.29
CA GLY A 127 0.22 5.96 17.28
C GLY A 127 1.20 6.70 18.17
N GLU A 128 1.81 5.97 19.09
CA GLU A 128 2.85 6.50 19.98
C GLU A 128 4.21 6.01 19.50
N PRO A 129 5.01 6.87 18.82
CA PRO A 129 6.35 6.50 18.37
C PRO A 129 7.31 6.39 19.56
N THR A 130 8.31 5.54 19.43
CA THR A 130 9.42 5.47 20.37
C THR A 130 10.35 6.69 20.21
N PRO A 131 11.18 7.03 21.23
CA PRO A 131 12.16 8.12 21.08
C PRO A 131 13.16 7.91 19.94
N GLU A 132 13.47 6.65 19.57
CA GLU A 132 14.34 6.31 18.44
C GLU A 132 13.63 6.60 17.11
N GLU A 133 12.36 6.26 16.99
CA GLU A 133 11.54 6.55 15.82
C GLU A 133 11.35 8.05 15.62
N VAL A 134 11.12 8.80 16.71
CA VAL A 134 11.04 10.28 16.65
C VAL A 134 12.33 10.85 16.05
N ALA A 135 13.51 10.40 16.50
CA ALA A 135 14.77 10.90 15.97
C ALA A 135 14.97 10.56 14.46
N LEU A 136 14.47 9.40 14.02
CA LEU A 136 14.49 9.04 12.59
C LEU A 136 13.51 9.89 11.77
N PHE A 137 12.33 10.17 12.29
CA PHE A 137 11.35 11.04 11.63
C PHE A 137 11.83 12.48 11.54
N ASP A 138 12.49 12.99 12.58
CA ASP A 138 13.13 14.33 12.57
C ASP A 138 14.24 14.39 11.49
N GLU A 139 15.05 13.30 11.32
CA GLU A 139 16.07 13.19 10.27
C GLU A 139 15.42 13.19 8.86
N MET A 140 14.31 12.44 8.68
CA MET A 140 13.56 12.40 7.41
C MET A 140 13.01 13.78 7.06
N GLU A 141 12.31 14.42 7.97
CA GLU A 141 11.72 15.77 7.77
C GLU A 141 12.82 16.78 7.38
N ALA A 142 13.95 16.76 8.07
CA ALA A 142 15.07 17.67 7.76
C ALA A 142 15.65 17.46 6.35
N LEU A 143 15.67 16.21 5.85
CA LEU A 143 16.12 15.90 4.48
C LEU A 143 15.09 16.31 3.44
N GLU A 144 13.79 16.10 3.70
CA GLU A 144 12.70 16.50 2.81
C GLU A 144 12.55 18.02 2.69
N GLU A 145 12.79 18.76 3.78
CA GLU A 145 12.72 20.22 3.82
C GLU A 145 13.99 20.92 3.29
N ALA A 146 15.06 20.17 3.00
CA ALA A 146 16.29 20.75 2.45
C ALA A 146 16.05 21.38 1.07
N ASP A 147 16.71 22.53 0.81
CA ASP A 147 16.61 23.24 -0.47
C ASP A 147 18.01 23.45 -1.10
N PRO A 148 18.33 22.76 -2.23
CA PRO A 148 17.50 21.76 -2.89
C PRO A 148 17.47 20.43 -2.10
N PRO A 149 16.40 19.63 -2.23
CA PRO A 149 16.37 18.30 -1.64
C PRO A 149 17.37 17.37 -2.35
N ASP A 150 17.92 16.41 -1.60
CA ASP A 150 18.75 15.33 -2.15
C ASP A 150 17.91 14.04 -2.25
N PRO A 151 17.42 13.64 -3.45
CA PRO A 151 16.58 12.48 -3.62
C PRO A 151 17.21 11.17 -3.18
N ASP A 152 18.53 11.04 -3.32
CA ASP A 152 19.24 9.83 -2.91
C ASP A 152 19.36 9.76 -1.38
N ALA A 153 19.63 10.88 -0.71
CA ALA A 153 19.68 10.93 0.76
C ALA A 153 18.30 10.67 1.39
N ILE A 154 17.22 11.21 0.79
CA ILE A 154 15.85 10.93 1.25
C ILE A 154 15.51 9.46 1.06
N ALA A 155 15.77 8.89 -0.12
CA ALA A 155 15.54 7.48 -0.35
C ALA A 155 16.40 6.55 0.55
N ASP A 156 17.57 7.01 0.99
CA ASP A 156 18.42 6.27 1.93
C ASP A 156 17.83 6.23 3.34
N ILE A 157 17.30 7.35 3.84
CA ILE A 157 16.63 7.35 5.15
C ILE A 157 15.32 6.57 5.09
N ASP A 158 14.54 6.68 4.01
CA ASP A 158 13.32 5.90 3.80
C ASP A 158 13.61 4.38 3.82
N VAL A 159 14.69 3.93 3.18
CA VAL A 159 15.12 2.53 3.24
C VAL A 159 15.49 2.12 4.66
N ARG A 160 16.19 2.96 5.42
CA ARG A 160 16.54 2.68 6.83
C ARG A 160 15.31 2.50 7.71
N VAL A 161 14.31 3.36 7.54
CA VAL A 161 13.09 3.36 8.35
C VAL A 161 12.15 2.23 7.91
N TRP A 162 11.83 2.18 6.62
CA TRP A 162 10.73 1.36 6.11
C TRP A 162 11.16 -0.02 5.57
N VAL A 163 12.42 -0.21 5.19
CA VAL A 163 12.90 -1.50 4.69
C VAL A 163 13.69 -2.24 5.75
N ASP A 164 14.69 -1.57 6.35
CA ASP A 164 15.48 -2.20 7.41
C ASP A 164 14.68 -2.32 8.71
N GLY A 165 13.92 -1.29 9.04
CA GLY A 165 13.19 -1.12 10.30
C GLY A 165 14.01 -0.32 11.31
N PRO A 166 13.36 0.45 12.22
CA PRO A 166 14.03 1.25 13.24
C PRO A 166 15.02 0.42 14.07
N GLY A 167 16.24 0.93 14.22
CA GLY A 167 17.30 0.25 14.99
C GLY A 167 17.89 -1.03 14.38
N GLN A 168 17.43 -1.43 13.19
CA GLN A 168 17.91 -2.65 12.55
C GLN A 168 19.16 -2.40 11.70
N PRO A 169 20.07 -3.40 11.60
CA PRO A 169 21.26 -3.27 10.75
C PRO A 169 20.88 -3.35 9.27
N GLU A 170 21.59 -2.62 8.43
CA GLU A 170 21.42 -2.62 6.97
C GLU A 170 21.58 -4.00 6.30
N THR A 171 22.19 -4.94 7.01
CA THR A 171 22.40 -6.32 6.56
C THR A 171 21.21 -7.24 6.84
N ARG A 172 20.16 -6.75 7.53
CA ARG A 172 18.96 -7.54 7.84
C ARG A 172 18.22 -7.97 6.58
N VAL A 173 18.09 -7.05 5.65
CA VAL A 173 17.39 -7.30 4.37
C VAL A 173 18.42 -7.43 3.24
N PRO A 174 18.21 -8.33 2.25
CA PRO A 174 19.08 -8.42 1.09
C PRO A 174 19.26 -7.08 0.38
N ALA A 175 20.50 -6.73 0.02
CA ALA A 175 20.82 -5.46 -0.65
C ALA A 175 19.96 -5.22 -1.92
N ALA A 176 19.60 -6.30 -2.65
CA ALA A 176 18.75 -6.20 -3.83
C ALA A 176 17.34 -5.64 -3.55
N ILE A 177 16.79 -5.89 -2.35
CA ILE A 177 15.49 -5.33 -1.93
C ILE A 177 15.67 -3.85 -1.61
N ARG A 178 16.69 -3.49 -0.82
CA ARG A 178 17.02 -2.09 -0.48
C ARG A 178 17.23 -1.26 -1.75
N ASP A 179 18.06 -1.73 -2.66
CA ASP A 179 18.33 -1.06 -3.95
C ASP A 179 17.07 -0.93 -4.82
N LYS A 180 16.17 -1.92 -4.79
CA LYS A 180 14.92 -1.87 -5.52
C LYS A 180 13.99 -0.80 -4.98
N VAL A 181 13.84 -0.69 -3.65
CA VAL A 181 13.02 0.34 -3.02
C VAL A 181 13.61 1.72 -3.28
N ARG A 182 14.91 1.94 -3.04
CA ARG A 182 15.58 3.21 -3.34
C ARG A 182 15.32 3.70 -4.78
N LYS A 183 15.42 2.80 -5.77
CA LYS A 183 15.16 3.13 -7.19
C LYS A 183 13.69 3.44 -7.49
N MET A 184 12.76 2.94 -6.70
CA MET A 184 11.34 3.27 -6.83
C MET A 184 10.99 4.59 -6.14
N ASP A 185 11.68 4.91 -5.08
CA ASP A 185 11.40 6.03 -4.19
C ASP A 185 12.07 7.33 -4.64
N ALA A 186 13.38 7.37 -4.83
CA ALA A 186 14.14 8.56 -5.19
C ALA A 186 13.53 9.44 -6.31
N PRO A 187 12.90 8.90 -7.37
CA PRO A 187 12.30 9.72 -8.41
C PRO A 187 11.18 10.66 -7.93
N GLN A 188 10.55 10.38 -6.78
CA GLN A 188 9.48 11.20 -6.23
C GLN A 188 9.98 12.53 -5.68
N TYR A 189 11.24 12.58 -5.30
CA TYR A 189 11.93 13.77 -4.75
C TYR A 189 12.76 14.50 -5.81
N ALA A 190 12.74 14.01 -7.08
CA ALA A 190 13.49 14.61 -8.16
C ALA A 190 12.99 16.03 -8.51
N PRO A 191 13.88 16.97 -8.86
CA PRO A 191 13.48 18.32 -9.28
C PRO A 191 12.44 18.29 -10.41
N GLY A 192 11.32 18.98 -10.22
CA GLY A 192 10.22 19.04 -11.19
C GLY A 192 9.26 17.84 -11.15
N HIS A 193 9.38 16.94 -10.17
CA HIS A 193 8.37 15.92 -9.93
C HIS A 193 7.01 16.56 -9.62
N VAL A 194 5.94 15.98 -10.20
CA VAL A 194 4.56 16.40 -9.98
C VAL A 194 3.78 15.23 -9.38
N GLY A 195 3.41 15.33 -8.11
CA GLY A 195 2.64 14.30 -7.38
C GLY A 195 1.14 14.56 -7.35
N GLY A 196 0.70 15.78 -7.72
CA GLY A 196 -0.67 16.24 -7.49
C GLY A 196 -1.00 16.38 -6.00
N ARG A 197 -2.26 16.69 -5.69
CA ARG A 197 -2.71 16.88 -4.30
C ARG A 197 -3.83 15.90 -3.94
N PRO A 198 -3.52 14.79 -3.25
CA PRO A 198 -4.54 13.82 -2.85
C PRO A 198 -5.46 14.43 -1.78
N VAL A 199 -6.77 14.38 -2.04
CA VAL A 199 -7.80 14.81 -1.09
C VAL A 199 -8.12 13.64 -0.13
N PRO A 200 -7.89 13.81 1.19
CA PRO A 200 -8.15 12.77 2.17
C PRO A 200 -9.64 12.48 2.34
N LEU A 201 -9.96 11.31 2.91
CA LEU A 201 -11.34 10.99 3.34
C LEU A 201 -11.72 11.88 4.53
N ALA A 202 -12.92 12.47 4.48
CA ALA A 202 -13.45 13.29 5.56
C ALA A 202 -14.88 12.86 5.95
N PRO A 203 -15.14 12.52 7.23
CA PRO A 203 -14.17 12.30 8.31
C PRO A 203 -13.18 11.18 7.99
N PRO A 204 -11.97 11.19 8.61
CA PRO A 204 -10.94 10.18 8.34
C PRO A 204 -11.37 8.78 8.76
N ALA A 205 -10.71 7.76 8.18
CA ALA A 205 -11.08 6.35 8.38
C ALA A 205 -11.05 5.92 9.86
N ALA A 206 -10.11 6.42 10.66
CA ALA A 206 -10.02 6.10 12.10
C ALA A 206 -11.32 6.42 12.88
N ALA A 207 -12.06 7.46 12.46
CA ALA A 207 -13.34 7.81 13.04
C ALA A 207 -14.52 6.99 12.46
N ARG A 208 -14.27 6.11 11.49
CA ARG A 208 -15.27 5.43 10.69
C ARG A 208 -15.04 3.92 10.54
N LEU A 209 -14.16 3.32 11.33
CA LEU A 209 -13.83 1.88 11.21
C LEU A 209 -15.07 0.98 11.41
N ALA A 210 -16.05 1.43 12.20
CA ALA A 210 -17.32 0.74 12.37
C ALA A 210 -18.21 0.72 11.09
N ASP A 211 -17.91 1.57 10.09
CA ASP A 211 -18.62 1.61 8.81
C ASP A 211 -18.12 0.55 7.81
N LEU A 212 -17.00 -0.12 8.09
CA LEU A 212 -16.45 -1.18 7.25
C LEU A 212 -17.44 -2.35 7.17
N ARG A 213 -17.84 -2.73 5.95
CA ARG A 213 -18.83 -3.78 5.68
C ARG A 213 -18.23 -5.07 5.14
N CYS A 214 -16.94 -5.12 5.00
CA CYS A 214 -16.20 -6.27 4.48
C CYS A 214 -15.20 -6.80 5.52
N PRO A 215 -14.83 -8.09 5.45
CA PRO A 215 -13.77 -8.65 6.28
C PRO A 215 -12.42 -7.93 6.06
N VAL A 216 -11.65 -7.79 7.13
CA VAL A 216 -10.33 -7.15 7.11
C VAL A 216 -9.29 -8.03 7.76
N LEU A 217 -8.16 -8.24 7.06
CA LEU A 217 -6.94 -8.79 7.62
C LEU A 217 -5.89 -7.66 7.67
N ALA A 218 -5.42 -7.32 8.85
CA ALA A 218 -4.30 -6.40 9.05
C ALA A 218 -3.03 -7.20 9.33
N VAL A 219 -2.03 -7.10 8.47
CA VAL A 219 -0.72 -7.73 8.62
C VAL A 219 0.31 -6.66 8.89
N ALA A 220 0.98 -6.71 10.04
CA ALA A 220 2.03 -5.77 10.40
C ALA A 220 3.35 -6.49 10.68
N GLY A 221 4.47 -5.86 10.35
CA GLY A 221 5.80 -6.35 10.72
C GLY A 221 6.10 -6.08 12.19
N GLY A 222 6.78 -7.01 12.85
CA GLY A 222 7.20 -6.85 14.24
C GLY A 222 8.41 -5.92 14.41
N LEU A 223 9.10 -5.60 13.31
CA LEU A 223 10.23 -4.67 13.23
C LEU A 223 9.86 -3.37 12.48
N ASP A 224 8.59 -3.18 12.17
CA ASP A 224 8.07 -1.95 11.58
C ASP A 224 8.05 -0.82 12.63
N VAL A 225 7.81 0.42 12.21
CA VAL A 225 7.55 1.52 13.14
C VAL A 225 6.36 1.15 14.04
N SER A 226 6.43 1.58 15.29
CA SER A 226 5.52 1.10 16.34
C SER A 226 4.05 1.43 16.11
N ASP A 227 3.75 2.53 15.42
CA ASP A 227 2.38 2.94 15.11
C ASP A 227 1.66 1.98 14.16
N VAL A 228 2.36 1.28 13.27
CA VAL A 228 1.78 0.30 12.34
C VAL A 228 1.19 -0.90 13.08
N ALA A 229 1.90 -1.45 14.05
CA ALA A 229 1.38 -2.53 14.89
C ALA A 229 0.23 -2.04 15.79
N GLN A 230 0.30 -0.80 16.27
CA GLN A 230 -0.77 -0.17 17.04
C GLN A 230 -2.02 0.03 16.17
N ALA A 231 -1.86 0.53 14.93
CA ALA A 231 -2.95 0.68 13.96
C ALA A 231 -3.63 -0.65 13.64
N ALA A 232 -2.85 -1.72 13.42
CA ALA A 232 -3.41 -3.06 13.17
C ALA A 232 -4.26 -3.57 14.34
N ARG A 233 -3.81 -3.40 15.59
CA ARG A 233 -4.58 -3.76 16.78
C ARG A 233 -5.80 -2.87 16.99
N HIS A 234 -5.68 -1.58 16.70
CA HIS A 234 -6.79 -0.65 16.77
C HIS A 234 -7.89 -1.04 15.76
N LEU A 235 -7.51 -1.39 14.54
CA LEU A 235 -8.42 -1.88 13.51
C LEU A 235 -9.16 -3.14 13.97
N GLU A 236 -8.44 -4.14 14.51
CA GLU A 236 -9.04 -5.36 15.06
C GLU A 236 -10.05 -5.08 16.17
N ALA A 237 -9.80 -4.07 17.00
CA ALA A 237 -10.66 -3.71 18.11
C ALA A 237 -11.90 -2.90 17.69
N GLN A 238 -11.85 -2.15 16.59
CA GLN A 238 -12.88 -1.17 16.22
C GLN A 238 -13.70 -1.56 15.00
N ALA A 239 -13.14 -2.34 14.06
CA ALA A 239 -13.87 -2.76 12.87
C ALA A 239 -14.71 -4.02 13.19
N PRO A 240 -15.93 -4.17 12.58
CA PRO A 240 -16.85 -5.25 12.90
C PRO A 240 -16.34 -6.66 12.62
N ASP A 241 -15.52 -6.83 11.58
CA ASP A 241 -14.95 -8.11 11.16
C ASP A 241 -13.49 -7.89 10.73
N ALA A 242 -12.61 -7.79 11.72
CA ALA A 242 -11.18 -7.57 11.49
C ALA A 242 -10.32 -8.51 12.32
N ARG A 243 -9.17 -8.89 11.77
CA ARG A 243 -8.14 -9.68 12.44
C ARG A 243 -6.77 -9.05 12.20
N ALA A 244 -5.97 -8.93 13.25
CA ALA A 244 -4.58 -8.50 13.17
C ALA A 244 -3.62 -9.69 13.26
N VAL A 245 -2.56 -9.65 12.44
CA VAL A 245 -1.44 -10.59 12.46
C VAL A 245 -0.14 -9.78 12.51
N ILE A 246 0.63 -9.95 13.58
CA ILE A 246 1.96 -9.35 13.69
C ILE A 246 2.98 -10.42 13.31
N VAL A 247 3.74 -10.19 12.24
CA VAL A 247 4.77 -11.10 11.75
C VAL A 247 6.10 -10.71 12.39
N PRO A 248 6.70 -11.58 13.24
CA PRO A 248 8.00 -11.27 13.84
C PRO A 248 9.11 -11.17 12.77
N ASP A 249 10.19 -10.45 13.10
CA ASP A 249 11.42 -10.35 12.32
C ASP A 249 11.27 -9.76 10.89
N VAL A 250 10.17 -9.08 10.62
CA VAL A 250 9.84 -8.42 9.34
C VAL A 250 9.52 -6.95 9.60
N ALA A 251 9.96 -6.06 8.70
CA ALA A 251 9.64 -4.63 8.76
C ALA A 251 8.46 -4.28 7.82
N HIS A 252 8.47 -3.07 7.26
CA HIS A 252 7.32 -2.50 6.55
C HIS A 252 7.03 -3.10 5.17
N MET A 253 8.08 -3.51 4.44
CA MET A 253 7.94 -4.03 3.08
C MET A 253 7.70 -5.55 3.06
N ILE A 254 6.72 -6.01 3.86
CA ILE A 254 6.39 -7.42 4.13
C ILE A 254 6.31 -8.25 2.85
N GLY A 255 5.65 -7.74 1.80
CA GLY A 255 5.49 -8.43 0.52
C GLY A 255 6.78 -8.62 -0.27
N MET A 256 7.82 -7.85 0.02
CA MET A 256 9.15 -8.00 -0.57
C MET A 256 10.06 -8.87 0.27
N GLU A 257 9.89 -8.89 1.60
CA GLU A 257 10.70 -9.66 2.53
C GLU A 257 10.27 -11.14 2.59
N ILE A 258 8.96 -11.39 2.68
CA ILE A 258 8.39 -12.74 2.87
C ILE A 258 7.22 -13.01 1.90
N PRO A 259 7.43 -12.91 0.57
CA PRO A 259 6.35 -12.97 -0.42
C PRO A 259 5.50 -14.23 -0.33
N ASP A 260 6.11 -15.40 -0.15
CA ASP A 260 5.39 -16.68 -0.10
C ASP A 260 4.50 -16.78 1.15
N GLN A 261 4.99 -16.31 2.30
CA GLN A 261 4.22 -16.31 3.53
C GLN A 261 3.06 -15.30 3.46
N LEU A 262 3.29 -14.12 2.89
CA LEU A 262 2.23 -13.13 2.70
C LEU A 262 1.19 -13.64 1.70
N ALA A 263 1.60 -14.27 0.60
CA ALA A 263 0.68 -14.91 -0.35
C ALA A 263 -0.19 -15.97 0.32
N ALA A 264 0.41 -16.83 1.16
CA ALA A 264 -0.34 -17.85 1.91
C ALA A 264 -1.38 -17.22 2.86
N LEU A 265 -1.02 -16.17 3.60
CA LEU A 265 -1.94 -15.43 4.49
C LEU A 265 -3.11 -14.82 3.69
N ILE A 266 -2.81 -14.18 2.56
CA ILE A 266 -3.83 -13.61 1.67
C ILE A 266 -4.77 -14.70 1.18
N VAL A 267 -4.24 -15.77 0.60
CA VAL A 267 -5.04 -16.87 0.03
C VAL A 267 -5.89 -17.55 1.11
N GLU A 268 -5.31 -17.85 2.29
CA GLU A 268 -6.06 -18.43 3.43
C GLU A 268 -7.23 -17.53 3.85
N PHE A 269 -7.02 -16.21 3.86
CA PHE A 269 -8.03 -15.25 4.27
C PHE A 269 -9.16 -15.11 3.26
N ILE A 270 -8.84 -15.09 1.94
CA ILE A 270 -9.85 -14.82 0.91
C ILE A 270 -10.50 -16.07 0.31
N ALA A 271 -9.87 -17.26 0.41
CA ALA A 271 -10.42 -18.49 -0.16
C ALA A 271 -11.81 -18.89 0.36
N PRO A 272 -12.19 -18.65 1.64
CA PRO A 272 -13.52 -18.96 2.15
C PRO A 272 -14.61 -18.00 1.66
N LEU A 273 -14.25 -16.85 1.09
CA LEU A 273 -15.21 -15.84 0.69
C LEU A 273 -16.07 -16.31 -0.49
N PRO A 274 -17.35 -15.90 -0.56
CA PRO A 274 -18.16 -16.18 -1.74
C PRO A 274 -17.48 -15.65 -3.01
N ARG A 275 -17.63 -16.35 -4.13
CA ARG A 275 -17.05 -15.88 -5.41
C ARG A 275 -17.54 -14.47 -5.74
N TRP A 276 -16.61 -13.66 -6.22
CA TRP A 276 -16.86 -12.27 -6.65
C TRP A 276 -16.30 -12.04 -8.08
N SER A 277 -16.78 -11.02 -8.73
CA SER A 277 -16.36 -10.62 -10.09
C SER A 277 -16.49 -9.11 -10.28
#